data_73c73d4201a8d1c7e38502cf232ff24c
#
_entry.id   73c73d4201a8d1c7e38502cf232ff24c
#
_cell.length_a   1.000
_cell.length_b   1.000
_cell.length_c   1.000
_cell.angle_alpha   90.00
_cell.angle_beta   90.00
_cell.angle_gamma   90.00
#
_symmetry.space_group_name_H-M   'P 1'
#
loop_
_entity.id
_entity.type
_entity.pdbx_description
1 polymer ?
#
loop_
_entity_poly.entity_id
_entity_poly.type
_entity_poly.pdbx_seq_one_letter_code
_entity_poly.pdbx_strand_id
1 'polypeptide(L)'
;LIKRTRKNTPGKSKNLQTATFTDMKQILTYLLFIWILLPLKAEEKIYTVDNIPKVHLQNKMQYVCNPAGILSQQACDEIDAMLYALEQQTGIETVVAIVPSIGDKDCFEFSHQLLNQWGVGKKGKDNGLVILLVTDQRCIQFYTGYGLEGILPDAICKRIQMQEMIPYLKKGEWNQGMLAGVKAVCQRLDGSMVNDDEGRGEEGISVSILLV
;
A
#
# COMPACT_ATOMS: atom_id res chain seq x y z
N LEU A 1 -55.35 -74.78 40.88
CA LEU A 1 -54.12 -74.27 41.51
C LEU A 1 -53.11 -73.89 40.45
N ILE A 2 -53.00 -72.57 40.10
CA ILE A 2 -52.00 -72.08 39.18
C ILE A 2 -51.16 -71.04 39.90
N LYS A 3 -49.88 -71.36 40.14
CA LYS A 3 -48.88 -70.45 40.70
C LYS A 3 -48.38 -69.55 39.59
N ARG A 4 -48.59 -68.26 39.73
CA ARG A 4 -48.03 -67.16 38.86
C ARG A 4 -46.66 -66.77 39.42
N THR A 5 -45.61 -67.07 38.71
CA THR A 5 -44.25 -66.58 39.01
C THR A 5 -44.07 -65.20 38.35
N ARG A 6 -43.82 -64.18 39.17
CA ARG A 6 -43.38 -62.83 38.71
C ARG A 6 -41.88 -62.87 38.30
N LYS A 7 -41.60 -62.57 37.10
CA LYS A 7 -40.23 -62.25 36.65
C LYS A 7 -39.93 -60.79 37.00
N ASN A 8 -38.95 -60.60 37.85
CA ASN A 8 -38.34 -59.30 38.07
C ASN A 8 -37.38 -59.01 36.91
N THR A 9 -37.58 -57.87 36.20
CA THR A 9 -36.61 -57.27 35.28
C THR A 9 -35.74 -56.23 36.02
N PRO A 10 -34.42 -56.36 36.02
CA PRO A 10 -33.54 -55.30 36.58
C PRO A 10 -33.50 -54.04 35.75
N GLY A 11 -33.65 -52.90 36.41
CA GLY A 11 -33.71 -51.60 35.85
C GLY A 11 -32.41 -51.20 35.16
N LYS A 12 -32.59 -50.72 33.95
CA LYS A 12 -31.59 -49.97 33.15
C LYS A 12 -31.68 -48.48 33.50
N SER A 13 -30.94 -48.04 34.50
CA SER A 13 -30.81 -46.60 34.75
C SER A 13 -29.48 -46.30 35.43
N LYS A 14 -28.39 -46.23 34.67
CA LYS A 14 -27.11 -45.65 35.16
C LYS A 14 -26.17 -45.16 34.07
N ASN A 15 -26.57 -44.90 32.81
CA ASN A 15 -25.63 -44.43 31.78
C ASN A 15 -26.02 -43.13 31.08
N LEU A 16 -26.93 -42.32 31.61
CA LEU A 16 -27.37 -41.10 30.95
C LEU A 16 -26.69 -39.82 31.47
N GLN A 17 -26.01 -39.85 32.60
CA GLN A 17 -25.38 -38.63 33.18
C GLN A 17 -23.88 -38.50 32.91
N THR A 18 -23.18 -39.53 32.47
CA THR A 18 -21.75 -39.46 32.16
C THR A 18 -21.49 -39.04 30.71
N ALA A 19 -22.44 -39.27 29.79
CA ALA A 19 -22.30 -38.86 28.38
C ALA A 19 -22.37 -37.33 28.20
N THR A 20 -23.19 -36.64 28.99
CA THR A 20 -23.39 -35.19 28.86
C THR A 20 -22.19 -34.34 29.34
N PHE A 21 -21.39 -34.85 30.28
CA PHE A 21 -20.24 -34.09 30.84
C PHE A 21 -18.99 -34.20 29.97
N THR A 22 -18.82 -35.32 29.25
CA THR A 22 -17.75 -35.51 28.29
C THR A 22 -18.02 -34.68 26.98
N ASP A 23 -19.27 -34.66 26.53
CA ASP A 23 -19.68 -33.88 25.36
C ASP A 23 -19.55 -32.35 25.60
N MET A 24 -19.87 -31.90 26.84
CA MET A 24 -19.75 -30.49 27.21
C MET A 24 -18.30 -30.03 27.26
N LYS A 25 -17.35 -30.85 27.69
CA LYS A 25 -15.91 -30.55 27.66
C LYS A 25 -15.38 -30.51 26.23
N GLN A 26 -15.81 -31.41 25.36
CA GLN A 26 -15.45 -31.41 23.94
C GLN A 26 -16.01 -30.19 23.22
N ILE A 27 -17.27 -29.83 23.46
CA ILE A 27 -17.88 -28.61 22.88
C ILE A 27 -17.13 -27.36 23.36
N LEU A 28 -16.75 -27.29 24.63
CA LEU A 28 -15.99 -26.15 25.17
C LEU A 28 -14.59 -26.05 24.54
N THR A 29 -13.91 -27.20 24.31
CA THR A 29 -12.61 -27.20 23.59
C THR A 29 -12.74 -26.82 22.13
N TYR A 30 -13.80 -27.24 21.44
CA TYR A 30 -14.05 -26.81 20.06
C TYR A 30 -14.39 -25.31 19.97
N LEU A 31 -15.17 -24.77 20.90
CA LEU A 31 -15.47 -23.34 20.99
C LEU A 31 -14.21 -22.52 21.27
N LEU A 32 -13.33 -23.01 22.15
CA LEU A 32 -12.05 -22.35 22.43
C LEU A 32 -11.12 -22.40 21.22
N PHE A 33 -11.12 -23.49 20.46
CA PHE A 33 -10.34 -23.64 19.23
C PHE A 33 -10.86 -22.73 18.10
N ILE A 34 -12.18 -22.58 17.99
CA ILE A 34 -12.82 -21.66 17.02
C ILE A 34 -12.51 -20.21 17.39
N TRP A 35 -12.41 -19.87 18.68
CA TRP A 35 -12.08 -18.51 19.14
C TRP A 35 -10.63 -18.11 18.83
N ILE A 36 -9.70 -19.09 18.80
CA ILE A 36 -8.30 -18.90 18.41
C ILE A 36 -8.15 -18.73 16.89
N LEU A 37 -9.09 -19.27 16.10
CA LEU A 37 -9.10 -19.16 14.63
C LEU A 37 -9.79 -17.91 14.11
N LEU A 38 -10.38 -17.06 14.97
CA LEU A 38 -10.89 -15.74 14.56
C LEU A 38 -9.69 -14.90 14.12
N PRO A 39 -9.64 -14.46 12.83
CA PRO A 39 -8.58 -13.59 12.39
C PRO A 39 -8.63 -12.32 13.24
N LEU A 40 -7.58 -12.06 14.00
CA LEU A 40 -7.37 -10.77 14.64
C LEU A 40 -7.22 -9.79 13.48
N LYS A 41 -8.28 -9.02 13.17
CA LYS A 41 -8.14 -7.89 12.24
C LYS A 41 -7.13 -6.96 12.89
N ALA A 42 -5.90 -6.97 12.37
CA ALA A 42 -4.94 -5.95 12.70
C ALA A 42 -5.58 -4.61 12.28
N GLU A 43 -5.72 -3.70 13.22
CA GLU A 43 -6.19 -2.34 12.95
C GLU A 43 -5.19 -1.72 11.96
N GLU A 44 -5.66 -1.43 10.74
CA GLU A 44 -4.80 -0.91 9.68
C GLU A 44 -4.35 0.49 10.09
N LYS A 45 -3.05 0.65 10.25
CA LYS A 45 -2.48 1.93 10.71
C LYS A 45 -2.74 3.01 9.68
N ILE A 46 -3.47 4.05 10.06
CA ILE A 46 -3.67 5.25 9.25
C ILE A 46 -2.42 6.12 9.32
N TYR A 47 -1.88 6.45 8.16
CA TYR A 47 -0.75 7.36 8.04
C TYR A 47 -1.22 8.79 7.79
N THR A 48 -0.54 9.72 8.45
CA THR A 48 -0.71 11.16 8.27
C THR A 48 0.62 11.77 7.87
N VAL A 49 0.62 12.97 7.33
CA VAL A 49 1.85 13.66 6.93
C VAL A 49 2.80 13.86 8.13
N ASP A 50 2.25 13.93 9.35
CA ASP A 50 3.03 14.13 10.57
C ASP A 50 3.63 12.83 11.11
N ASN A 51 2.97 11.67 10.91
CA ASN A 51 3.42 10.38 11.47
C ASN A 51 4.13 9.47 10.46
N ILE A 52 4.12 9.82 9.16
CA ILE A 52 4.86 9.09 8.14
C ILE A 52 6.37 9.40 8.26
N PRO A 53 7.27 8.38 8.25
CA PRO A 53 8.70 8.58 8.43
C PRO A 53 9.32 9.45 7.33
N LYS A 54 10.02 10.51 7.73
CA LYS A 54 10.74 11.40 6.81
C LYS A 54 12.12 10.82 6.49
N VAL A 55 12.15 9.73 5.73
CA VAL A 55 13.37 8.94 5.50
C VAL A 55 14.49 9.75 4.85
N HIS A 56 14.18 10.57 3.85
CA HIS A 56 15.16 11.38 3.13
C HIS A 56 15.85 12.45 4.02
N LEU A 57 15.14 12.96 5.05
CA LEU A 57 15.76 13.89 6.02
C LEU A 57 16.72 13.19 6.99
N GLN A 58 16.53 11.89 7.22
CA GLN A 58 17.37 11.09 8.10
C GLN A 58 18.57 10.50 7.36
N ASN A 59 18.36 10.08 6.12
CA ASN A 59 19.37 9.52 5.24
C ASN A 59 19.15 10.01 3.81
N LYS A 60 20.05 10.85 3.32
CA LYS A 60 19.97 11.46 1.97
C LYS A 60 20.04 10.48 0.81
N MET A 61 20.37 9.21 1.07
CA MET A 61 20.37 8.15 0.07
C MET A 61 19.07 7.32 0.09
N GLN A 62 18.13 7.65 0.97
CA GLN A 62 16.81 7.00 1.06
C GLN A 62 15.73 7.93 0.55
N TYR A 63 15.07 7.52 -0.49
CA TYR A 63 13.97 8.23 -1.16
C TYR A 63 12.64 7.53 -0.94
N VAL A 64 12.68 6.22 -0.59
CA VAL A 64 11.50 5.38 -0.43
C VAL A 64 11.08 5.28 1.03
N CYS A 65 9.90 5.80 1.34
CA CYS A 65 9.22 5.62 2.60
C CYS A 65 8.20 4.47 2.46
N ASN A 66 8.53 3.30 3.02
CA ASN A 66 7.73 2.07 2.97
C ASN A 66 7.52 1.48 4.37
N PRO A 67 6.85 2.21 5.29
CA PRO A 67 6.80 1.87 6.70
C PRO A 67 5.99 0.62 7.02
N ALA A 68 5.13 0.17 6.11
CA ALA A 68 4.33 -1.04 6.24
C ALA A 68 4.92 -2.25 5.50
N GLY A 69 6.06 -2.10 4.82
CA GLY A 69 6.71 -3.20 4.10
C GLY A 69 5.90 -3.71 2.90
N ILE A 70 5.17 -2.84 2.21
CA ILE A 70 4.38 -3.18 1.01
C ILE A 70 5.30 -3.60 -0.13
N LEU A 71 6.40 -2.87 -0.32
CA LEU A 71 7.48 -3.27 -1.23
C LEU A 71 8.50 -4.13 -0.49
N SER A 72 9.17 -5.00 -1.24
CA SER A 72 10.36 -5.71 -0.76
C SER A 72 11.52 -4.72 -0.55
N GLN A 73 12.46 -5.07 0.33
CA GLN A 73 13.66 -4.26 0.56
C GLN A 73 14.46 -4.10 -0.73
N GLN A 74 14.61 -5.16 -1.52
CA GLN A 74 15.29 -5.11 -2.82
C GLN A 74 14.67 -4.06 -3.76
N ALA A 75 13.34 -4.01 -3.87
CA ALA A 75 12.67 -3.01 -4.71
C ALA A 75 12.88 -1.58 -4.18
N CYS A 76 12.89 -1.39 -2.86
CA CYS A 76 13.21 -0.09 -2.25
C CYS A 76 14.64 0.33 -2.59
N ASP A 77 15.61 -0.58 -2.44
CA ASP A 77 17.03 -0.29 -2.71
C ASP A 77 17.27 0.05 -4.20
N GLU A 78 16.60 -0.64 -5.12
CA GLU A 78 16.66 -0.35 -6.55
C GLU A 78 16.05 1.03 -6.88
N ILE A 79 14.92 1.37 -6.27
CA ILE A 79 14.29 2.70 -6.44
C ILE A 79 15.20 3.78 -5.85
N ASP A 80 15.73 3.58 -4.64
CA ASP A 80 16.64 4.53 -4.00
C ASP A 80 17.88 4.79 -4.87
N ALA A 81 18.47 3.75 -5.47
CA ALA A 81 19.61 3.88 -6.37
C ALA A 81 19.28 4.69 -7.64
N MET A 82 18.11 4.46 -8.26
CA MET A 82 17.66 5.22 -9.43
C MET A 82 17.44 6.69 -9.09
N LEU A 83 16.78 6.98 -7.98
CA LEU A 83 16.46 8.36 -7.57
C LEU A 83 17.70 9.12 -7.11
N TYR A 84 18.64 8.43 -6.45
CA TYR A 84 19.94 9.00 -6.12
C TYR A 84 20.71 9.41 -7.38
N ALA A 85 20.78 8.54 -8.39
CA ALA A 85 21.43 8.84 -9.66
C ALA A 85 20.76 10.03 -10.38
N LEU A 86 19.43 10.07 -10.40
CA LEU A 86 18.65 11.17 -10.96
C LEU A 86 18.97 12.50 -10.27
N GLU A 87 18.98 12.51 -8.94
CA GLU A 87 19.28 13.74 -8.18
C GLU A 87 20.70 14.22 -8.43
N GLN A 88 21.70 13.32 -8.50
CA GLN A 88 23.10 13.70 -8.80
C GLN A 88 23.25 14.31 -10.21
N GLN A 89 22.48 13.82 -11.18
CA GLN A 89 22.56 14.29 -12.57
C GLN A 89 21.80 15.59 -12.80
N THR A 90 20.59 15.71 -12.24
CA THR A 90 19.63 16.76 -12.55
C THR A 90 19.41 17.76 -11.41
N GLY A 91 19.72 17.33 -10.19
CA GLY A 91 19.39 18.04 -8.96
C GLY A 91 17.90 18.01 -8.62
N ILE A 92 17.09 17.19 -9.30
CA ILE A 92 15.66 16.98 -9.00
C ILE A 92 15.54 16.08 -7.76
N GLU A 93 14.76 16.53 -6.78
CA GLU A 93 14.48 15.77 -5.59
C GLU A 93 13.16 15.00 -5.73
N THR A 94 13.21 13.68 -5.58
CA THR A 94 12.01 12.84 -5.66
C THR A 94 11.85 12.04 -4.36
N VAL A 95 10.62 11.95 -3.85
CA VAL A 95 10.29 11.09 -2.71
C VAL A 95 9.17 10.14 -3.10
N VAL A 96 9.31 8.88 -2.70
CA VAL A 96 8.31 7.83 -2.91
C VAL A 96 7.74 7.44 -1.56
N ALA A 97 6.44 7.62 -1.38
CA ALA A 97 5.72 7.23 -0.17
C ALA A 97 4.74 6.10 -0.48
N ILE A 98 4.87 4.98 0.22
CA ILE A 98 4.01 3.80 0.04
C ILE A 98 3.39 3.46 1.39
N VAL A 99 2.08 3.62 1.50
CA VAL A 99 1.34 3.40 2.74
C VAL A 99 0.06 2.58 2.49
N PRO A 100 -0.38 1.79 3.49
CA PRO A 100 -1.62 1.04 3.36
C PRO A 100 -2.84 1.96 3.36
N SER A 101 -2.88 2.99 4.21
CA SER A 101 -4.05 3.86 4.38
C SER A 101 -3.65 5.27 4.81
N ILE A 102 -4.36 6.26 4.28
CA ILE A 102 -4.33 7.67 4.71
C ILE A 102 -5.68 8.12 5.31
N GLY A 103 -6.54 7.15 5.65
CA GLY A 103 -7.92 7.40 6.08
C GLY A 103 -8.76 8.00 4.95
N ASP A 104 -9.64 8.93 5.30
CA ASP A 104 -10.55 9.57 4.34
C ASP A 104 -9.91 10.73 3.56
N LYS A 105 -8.58 10.90 3.64
CA LYS A 105 -7.90 12.00 2.95
C LYS A 105 -7.79 11.72 1.45
N ASP A 106 -7.85 12.80 0.67
CA ASP A 106 -7.59 12.76 -0.76
C ASP A 106 -6.10 12.59 -1.05
N CYS A 107 -5.76 11.75 -2.03
CA CYS A 107 -4.36 11.44 -2.39
C CYS A 107 -3.61 12.66 -2.92
N PHE A 108 -4.27 13.52 -3.69
CA PHE A 108 -3.65 14.72 -4.24
C PHE A 108 -3.29 15.70 -3.12
N GLU A 109 -4.25 15.99 -2.24
CA GLU A 109 -4.03 16.87 -1.10
C GLU A 109 -2.96 16.32 -0.15
N PHE A 110 -2.95 15.00 0.08
CA PHE A 110 -1.92 14.35 0.89
C PHE A 110 -0.53 14.48 0.27
N SER A 111 -0.41 14.27 -1.04
CA SER A 111 0.86 14.42 -1.78
C SER A 111 1.36 15.85 -1.77
N HIS A 112 0.46 16.84 -1.94
CA HIS A 112 0.76 18.26 -1.83
C HIS A 112 1.31 18.61 -0.45
N GLN A 113 0.63 18.14 0.61
CA GLN A 113 1.09 18.36 1.98
C GLN A 113 2.45 17.69 2.25
N LEU A 114 2.68 16.48 1.71
CA LEU A 114 3.99 15.81 1.81
C LEU A 114 5.10 16.64 1.17
N LEU A 115 4.90 17.10 -0.06
CA LEU A 115 5.90 17.90 -0.76
C LEU A 115 6.28 19.15 0.05
N ASN A 116 5.28 19.87 0.54
CA ASN A 116 5.51 21.11 1.29
C ASN A 116 6.13 20.87 2.68
N GLN A 117 5.62 19.90 3.46
CA GLN A 117 6.09 19.65 4.83
C GLN A 117 7.47 18.99 4.87
N TRP A 118 7.78 18.16 3.88
CA TRP A 118 9.10 17.54 3.78
C TRP A 118 10.10 18.45 3.08
N GLY A 119 9.62 19.53 2.42
CA GLY A 119 10.44 20.46 1.70
C GLY A 119 11.11 19.79 0.50
N VAL A 120 10.38 18.90 -0.20
CA VAL A 120 10.89 18.17 -1.37
C VAL A 120 11.11 19.15 -2.52
N GLY A 121 12.33 19.18 -3.05
CA GLY A 121 12.78 20.12 -4.08
C GLY A 121 13.61 21.26 -3.53
N LYS A 122 14.43 21.84 -4.41
CA LYS A 122 15.35 22.92 -4.02
C LYS A 122 14.63 24.27 -4.01
N LYS A 123 14.83 25.02 -2.92
CA LYS A 123 14.26 26.35 -2.77
C LYS A 123 14.58 27.25 -3.97
N GLY A 124 13.54 27.84 -4.58
CA GLY A 124 13.64 28.71 -5.76
C GLY A 124 13.80 27.97 -7.09
N LYS A 125 13.85 26.64 -7.08
CA LYS A 125 13.77 25.80 -8.29
C LYS A 125 12.44 25.08 -8.41
N ASP A 126 11.77 24.82 -7.28
CA ASP A 126 10.50 24.12 -7.16
C ASP A 126 10.47 22.78 -7.94
N ASN A 127 11.63 22.09 -7.91
CA ASN A 127 11.92 20.88 -8.68
C ASN A 127 11.77 19.59 -7.84
N GLY A 128 10.76 19.58 -7.00
CA GLY A 128 10.40 18.41 -6.19
C GLY A 128 9.35 17.55 -6.87
N LEU A 129 9.40 16.24 -6.61
CA LEU A 129 8.40 15.26 -7.02
C LEU A 129 8.04 14.36 -5.84
N VAL A 130 6.76 14.17 -5.60
CA VAL A 130 6.22 13.14 -4.69
C VAL A 130 5.48 12.10 -5.51
N ILE A 131 5.84 10.82 -5.29
CA ILE A 131 5.13 9.66 -5.82
C ILE A 131 4.47 8.96 -4.62
N LEU A 132 3.15 8.98 -4.54
CA LEU A 132 2.38 8.40 -3.45
C LEU A 132 1.61 7.17 -3.94
N LEU A 133 1.77 6.04 -3.27
CA LEU A 133 0.93 4.86 -3.43
C LEU A 133 0.16 4.60 -2.12
N VAL A 134 -1.18 4.55 -2.22
CA VAL A 134 -2.08 4.21 -1.12
C VAL A 134 -2.87 2.97 -1.51
N THR A 135 -2.65 1.86 -0.79
CA THR A 135 -3.15 0.57 -1.26
C THR A 135 -4.61 0.29 -0.93
N ASP A 136 -5.16 0.81 0.17
CA ASP A 136 -6.58 0.68 0.52
C ASP A 136 -7.48 1.46 -0.44
N GLN A 137 -7.08 2.68 -0.79
CA GLN A 137 -7.77 3.54 -1.76
C GLN A 137 -7.43 3.15 -3.21
N ARG A 138 -6.49 2.22 -3.43
CA ARG A 138 -5.97 1.87 -4.76
C ARG A 138 -5.59 3.11 -5.56
N CYS A 139 -4.86 4.01 -4.91
CA CYS A 139 -4.49 5.29 -5.46
C CYS A 139 -3.00 5.35 -5.74
N ILE A 140 -2.61 5.78 -6.94
CA ILE A 140 -1.27 6.24 -7.29
C ILE A 140 -1.34 7.70 -7.68
N GLN A 141 -0.58 8.57 -7.01
CA GLN A 141 -0.56 10.00 -7.24
C GLN A 141 0.87 10.49 -7.44
N PHE A 142 1.07 11.28 -8.49
CA PHE A 142 2.28 12.09 -8.67
C PHE A 142 1.94 13.54 -8.34
N TYR A 143 2.80 14.18 -7.58
CA TYR A 143 2.70 15.61 -7.33
C TYR A 143 4.02 16.29 -7.66
N THR A 144 4.02 17.14 -8.67
CA THR A 144 5.19 17.85 -9.17
C THR A 144 5.24 19.27 -8.64
N GLY A 145 6.44 19.75 -8.27
CA GLY A 145 6.66 21.18 -8.09
C GLY A 145 6.63 21.91 -9.43
N TYR A 146 6.35 23.20 -9.38
CA TYR A 146 6.19 24.06 -10.57
C TYR A 146 7.38 24.01 -11.55
N GLY A 147 8.61 23.83 -11.02
CA GLY A 147 9.82 23.72 -11.85
C GLY A 147 9.89 22.46 -12.71
N LEU A 148 9.02 21.48 -12.48
CA LEU A 148 8.96 20.24 -13.27
C LEU A 148 7.83 20.20 -14.30
N GLU A 149 6.91 21.17 -14.28
CA GLU A 149 5.72 21.17 -15.16
C GLU A 149 6.09 21.17 -16.66
N GLY A 150 7.23 21.79 -17.03
CA GLY A 150 7.71 21.79 -18.41
C GLY A 150 8.25 20.44 -18.90
N ILE A 151 8.73 19.58 -17.99
CA ILE A 151 9.36 18.30 -18.33
C ILE A 151 8.44 17.14 -18.00
N LEU A 152 7.73 17.25 -16.87
CA LEU A 152 6.84 16.22 -16.34
C LEU A 152 5.44 16.82 -16.05
N PRO A 153 4.71 17.30 -17.07
CA PRO A 153 3.36 17.80 -16.90
C PRO A 153 2.39 16.67 -16.54
N ASP A 154 1.22 17.01 -16.02
CA ASP A 154 0.20 16.06 -15.56
C ASP A 154 -0.18 15.00 -16.60
N ALA A 155 -0.26 15.39 -17.88
CA ALA A 155 -0.54 14.45 -18.97
C ALA A 155 0.51 13.34 -19.08
N ILE A 156 1.78 13.69 -18.90
CA ILE A 156 2.90 12.73 -18.89
C ILE A 156 2.86 11.87 -17.61
N CYS A 157 2.63 12.49 -16.45
CA CYS A 157 2.43 11.76 -15.19
C CYS A 157 1.34 10.69 -15.34
N LYS A 158 0.17 11.09 -15.85
CA LYS A 158 -0.96 10.18 -16.10
C LYS A 158 -0.60 9.08 -17.09
N ARG A 159 0.11 9.38 -18.16
CA ARG A 159 0.55 8.38 -19.14
C ARG A 159 1.46 7.34 -18.49
N ILE A 160 2.47 7.76 -17.74
CA ILE A 160 3.37 6.86 -17.01
C ILE A 160 2.57 5.97 -16.03
N GLN A 161 1.69 6.56 -15.24
CA GLN A 161 0.85 5.82 -14.31
C GLN A 161 0.02 4.75 -15.04
N MET A 162 -0.63 5.11 -16.15
CA MET A 162 -1.54 4.20 -16.89
C MET A 162 -0.79 3.11 -17.66
N GLN A 163 0.34 3.41 -18.25
CA GLN A 163 1.06 2.48 -19.12
C GLN A 163 2.06 1.62 -18.35
N GLU A 164 2.79 2.22 -17.39
CA GLU A 164 3.90 1.56 -16.73
C GLU A 164 3.53 1.01 -15.35
N MET A 165 2.56 1.60 -14.63
CA MET A 165 2.28 1.22 -13.25
C MET A 165 1.00 0.41 -13.09
N ILE A 166 -0.13 0.91 -13.57
CA ILE A 166 -1.47 0.34 -13.36
C ILE A 166 -1.59 -1.13 -13.80
N PRO A 167 -0.97 -1.59 -14.92
CA PRO A 167 -1.06 -2.99 -15.32
C PRO A 167 -0.54 -3.98 -14.27
N TYR A 168 0.46 -3.56 -13.49
CA TYR A 168 1.02 -4.33 -12.38
C TYR A 168 0.24 -4.11 -11.08
N LEU A 169 -0.04 -2.85 -10.75
CA LEU A 169 -0.70 -2.49 -9.48
C LEU A 169 -2.10 -3.12 -9.36
N LYS A 170 -2.85 -3.22 -10.45
CA LYS A 170 -4.16 -3.92 -10.49
C LYS A 170 -4.07 -5.40 -10.11
N LYS A 171 -2.93 -6.03 -10.34
CA LYS A 171 -2.67 -7.43 -9.98
C LYS A 171 -2.07 -7.59 -8.57
N GLY A 172 -1.81 -6.48 -7.87
CA GLY A 172 -1.10 -6.49 -6.59
C GLY A 172 0.42 -6.69 -6.74
N GLU A 173 0.97 -6.56 -7.95
CA GLU A 173 2.40 -6.66 -8.24
C GLU A 173 3.08 -5.33 -7.92
N TRP A 174 3.06 -4.94 -6.61
CA TRP A 174 3.48 -3.62 -6.14
C TRP A 174 4.92 -3.29 -6.49
N ASN A 175 5.85 -4.26 -6.33
CA ASN A 175 7.26 -4.06 -6.64
C ASN A 175 7.46 -3.70 -8.11
N GLN A 176 6.88 -4.49 -9.02
CA GLN A 176 7.04 -4.29 -10.47
C GLN A 176 6.42 -2.97 -10.92
N GLY A 177 5.22 -2.65 -10.42
CA GLY A 177 4.53 -1.41 -10.76
C GLY A 177 5.31 -0.17 -10.32
N MET A 178 5.84 -0.18 -9.11
CA MET A 178 6.61 0.95 -8.60
C MET A 178 7.97 1.09 -9.30
N LEU A 179 8.69 -0.02 -9.52
CA LEU A 179 9.95 -0.02 -10.26
C LEU A 179 9.78 0.48 -11.69
N ALA A 180 8.77 -0.01 -12.42
CA ALA A 180 8.50 0.42 -13.80
C ALA A 180 8.16 1.91 -13.87
N GLY A 181 7.28 2.38 -12.98
CA GLY A 181 6.89 3.78 -12.94
C GLY A 181 8.04 4.73 -12.59
N VAL A 182 8.82 4.41 -11.55
CA VAL A 182 9.98 5.22 -11.16
C VAL A 182 11.03 5.25 -12.27
N LYS A 183 11.29 4.11 -12.90
CA LYS A 183 12.20 4.04 -14.06
C LYS A 183 11.75 4.96 -15.19
N ALA A 184 10.46 4.93 -15.56
CA ALA A 184 9.92 5.80 -16.61
C ALA A 184 10.00 7.29 -16.23
N VAL A 185 9.76 7.61 -14.95
CA VAL A 185 9.95 8.97 -14.42
C VAL A 185 11.41 9.42 -14.55
N CYS A 186 12.36 8.57 -14.12
CA CYS A 186 13.79 8.89 -14.24
C CYS A 186 14.19 9.14 -15.69
N GLN A 187 13.79 8.26 -16.61
CA GLN A 187 14.06 8.41 -18.06
C GLN A 187 13.46 9.67 -18.66
N ARG A 188 12.31 10.11 -18.17
CA ARG A 188 11.70 11.37 -18.60
C ARG A 188 12.46 12.57 -18.07
N LEU A 189 12.91 12.53 -16.81
CA LEU A 189 13.54 13.65 -16.14
C LEU A 189 15.03 13.80 -16.47
N ASP A 190 15.72 12.72 -16.82
CA ASP A 190 17.12 12.76 -17.29
C ASP A 190 17.26 13.01 -18.80
N GLY A 191 16.12 13.10 -19.52
CA GLY A 191 16.07 13.34 -20.95
C GLY A 191 16.37 12.12 -21.83
N SER A 192 16.50 10.91 -21.26
CA SER A 192 16.74 9.68 -22.02
C SER A 192 15.50 9.14 -22.74
N MET A 193 14.29 9.59 -22.33
CA MET A 193 13.07 9.35 -23.08
C MET A 193 13.01 10.27 -24.30
N VAL A 194 13.11 9.70 -25.49
CA VAL A 194 12.86 10.43 -26.74
C VAL A 194 11.42 10.91 -26.76
N ASN A 195 11.20 12.18 -27.09
CA ASN A 195 9.87 12.79 -27.18
C ASN A 195 9.10 12.21 -28.37
N ASP A 196 8.33 11.14 -28.17
CA ASP A 196 7.46 10.57 -29.20
C ASP A 196 6.10 11.28 -29.33
N ASP A 197 5.90 12.42 -28.68
CA ASP A 197 4.62 13.13 -28.75
C ASP A 197 4.74 14.67 -28.58
N GLU A 198 5.35 15.35 -29.54
CA GLU A 198 5.04 16.75 -29.77
C GLU A 198 3.72 16.85 -30.56
N GLY A 199 2.58 16.81 -29.87
CA GLY A 199 1.36 17.14 -30.56
C GLY A 199 0.05 16.61 -29.95
N ARG A 200 -0.31 17.08 -28.77
CA ARG A 200 -1.72 17.29 -28.36
C ARG A 200 -1.76 18.05 -27.04
N GLY A 201 -2.03 19.35 -27.14
CA GLY A 201 -2.39 20.11 -25.96
C GLY A 201 -3.74 19.64 -25.43
N GLU A 202 -3.77 19.25 -24.16
CA GLU A 202 -4.96 19.20 -23.35
C GLU A 202 -4.63 19.79 -21.97
N GLU A 203 -5.51 20.67 -21.52
CA GLU A 203 -5.42 21.41 -20.28
C GLU A 203 -5.20 20.50 -19.07
N GLY A 204 -4.28 20.92 -18.19
CA GLY A 204 -3.89 20.16 -17.02
C GLY A 204 -5.03 19.92 -16.05
N ILE A 205 -5.35 18.65 -15.87
CA ILE A 205 -6.18 18.19 -14.76
C ILE A 205 -5.29 17.25 -13.94
N SER A 206 -4.96 17.68 -12.73
CA SER A 206 -4.31 16.79 -11.76
C SER A 206 -5.25 15.63 -11.46
N VAL A 207 -4.80 14.42 -11.75
CA VAL A 207 -5.66 13.25 -11.63
C VAL A 207 -5.03 12.23 -10.69
N SER A 208 -5.66 12.06 -9.53
CA SER A 208 -5.49 10.84 -8.74
C SER A 208 -6.06 9.66 -9.52
N ILE A 209 -5.26 8.64 -9.75
CA ILE A 209 -5.75 7.44 -10.43
C ILE A 209 -6.16 6.43 -9.39
N LEU A 210 -7.47 6.16 -9.35
CA LEU A 210 -8.05 5.10 -8.55
C LEU A 210 -7.90 3.77 -9.29
N LEU A 211 -7.30 2.78 -8.64
CA LEU A 211 -7.14 1.42 -9.17
C LEU A 211 -8.44 0.65 -8.92
N VAL A 212 -9.34 0.61 -9.90
CA VAL A 212 -10.62 -0.13 -9.82
C VAL A 212 -10.42 -1.61 -10.14
#